data_88da13b65ebdf8a0973b5ed9f7498057
#
_entry.id   88da13b65ebdf8a0973b5ed9f7498057
#
_cell.length_a   1.000
_cell.length_b   1.000
_cell.length_c   1.000
_cell.angle_alpha   90.00
_cell.angle_beta   90.00
_cell.angle_gamma   90.00
#
_symmetry.space_group_name_H-M   'P 1'
#
loop_
_entity.id
_entity.type
_entity.pdbx_description
1 polymer ?
#
loop_
_entity_poly.entity_id
_entity_poly.type
_entity_poly.pdbx_seq_one_letter_code
_entity_poly.pdbx_strand_id
1 'polypeptide(L)'
;MARIVDLLATGQTFSFEFFPPKDKEEEQLLGRTIADLQPLNPSFVSVTYRGGRISRERTTRVVVDLLKTTDLTPMPHLTCVAHPRFELGEIIGGFRAAGLENLLALGGDPLPEEESYKELAYASELVELGRRLGFDSIGVAAHPAGHPRSPDLKSDREHLAFKMKLADFAITQFFFKVEEYERLRDQMAALGITKPILAGIMPITSLVSVQRMAQLSGYAVPDDIVRRIEAGGDDRAEIRKRGIEVATELCRDLLDAGVPGLHFYTLNFSKATREIYANLGLVGSGD
;
A
#
# COMPACT_ATOMS: atom_id res chain seq x y z
N MET A 1 13.32 11.75 -10.55
CA MET A 1 12.28 10.76 -10.19
C MET A 1 10.91 11.40 -10.33
N ALA A 2 9.88 10.66 -10.76
CA ALA A 2 8.52 11.19 -10.88
C ALA A 2 7.87 11.37 -9.50
N ARG A 3 7.01 12.37 -9.33
CA ARG A 3 6.12 12.48 -8.17
C ARG A 3 4.84 11.70 -8.47
N ILE A 4 4.39 10.91 -7.50
CA ILE A 4 3.16 10.10 -7.66
C ILE A 4 1.94 10.99 -7.90
N VAL A 5 1.90 12.16 -7.28
CA VAL A 5 0.81 13.13 -7.51
C VAL A 5 0.72 13.56 -8.99
N ASP A 6 1.85 13.70 -9.68
CA ASP A 6 1.86 14.05 -11.10
C ASP A 6 1.43 12.86 -11.98
N LEU A 7 1.85 11.64 -11.62
CA LEU A 7 1.41 10.42 -12.30
C LEU A 7 -0.11 10.23 -12.19
N LEU A 8 -0.68 10.46 -11.00
CA LEU A 8 -2.12 10.40 -10.76
C LEU A 8 -2.91 11.49 -11.53
N ALA A 9 -2.29 12.61 -11.85
CA ALA A 9 -2.90 13.65 -12.67
C ALA A 9 -2.94 13.30 -14.16
N THR A 10 -2.10 12.35 -14.62
CA THR A 10 -2.00 11.96 -16.04
C THR A 10 -2.84 10.74 -16.40
N GLY A 11 -3.28 9.93 -15.43
CA GLY A 11 -4.09 8.74 -15.68
C GLY A 11 -4.10 7.73 -14.54
N GLN A 12 -4.66 6.56 -14.81
CA GLN A 12 -4.66 5.45 -13.87
C GLN A 12 -3.24 4.98 -13.56
N THR A 13 -2.98 4.65 -12.31
CA THR A 13 -1.68 4.15 -11.85
C THR A 13 -1.78 2.68 -11.40
N PHE A 14 -0.71 1.94 -11.65
CA PHE A 14 -0.56 0.56 -11.19
C PHE A 14 0.74 0.46 -10.40
N SER A 15 0.69 -0.08 -9.20
CA SER A 15 1.83 -0.02 -8.29
C SER A 15 1.95 -1.27 -7.42
N PHE A 16 3.16 -1.52 -6.93
CA PHE A 16 3.49 -2.71 -6.15
C PHE A 16 4.10 -2.32 -4.81
N GLU A 17 3.72 -3.07 -3.77
CA GLU A 17 4.31 -2.95 -2.45
C GLU A 17 5.26 -4.10 -2.19
N PHE A 18 6.42 -3.77 -1.61
CA PHE A 18 7.44 -4.69 -1.19
C PHE A 18 7.75 -4.59 0.30
N PHE A 19 8.17 -5.70 0.89
CA PHE A 19 8.76 -5.73 2.23
C PHE A 19 10.29 -5.64 2.15
N PRO A 20 10.93 -4.86 3.03
CA PRO A 20 12.39 -4.87 3.12
C PRO A 20 12.87 -6.23 3.61
N PRO A 21 13.93 -6.81 3.00
CA PRO A 21 14.42 -8.13 3.32
C PRO A 21 15.10 -8.16 4.68
N LYS A 22 14.97 -9.26 5.42
CA LYS A 22 15.60 -9.46 6.73
C LYS A 22 16.98 -10.09 6.65
N ASP A 23 17.20 -10.89 5.61
CA ASP A 23 18.41 -11.65 5.36
C ASP A 23 18.73 -11.75 3.86
N LYS A 24 19.82 -12.44 3.53
CA LYS A 24 20.26 -12.62 2.13
C LYS A 24 19.30 -13.43 1.27
N GLU A 25 18.57 -14.36 1.87
CA GLU A 25 17.60 -15.19 1.14
C GLU A 25 16.39 -14.36 0.74
N GLU A 26 15.84 -13.57 1.67
CA GLU A 26 14.77 -12.59 1.38
C GLU A 26 15.25 -11.50 0.39
N GLU A 27 16.54 -11.09 0.44
CA GLU A 27 17.12 -10.13 -0.51
C GLU A 27 17.15 -10.69 -1.95
N GLN A 28 17.54 -11.95 -2.10
CA GLN A 28 17.50 -12.64 -3.39
C GLN A 28 16.06 -12.83 -3.89
N LEU A 29 15.12 -13.15 -3.00
CA LEU A 29 13.70 -13.25 -3.34
C LEU A 29 13.16 -11.90 -3.83
N LEU A 30 13.41 -10.82 -3.09
CA LEU A 30 13.00 -9.48 -3.48
C LEU A 30 13.59 -9.07 -4.84
N GLY A 31 14.88 -9.32 -5.06
CA GLY A 31 15.55 -9.04 -6.35
C GLY A 31 14.87 -9.76 -7.53
N ARG A 32 14.55 -11.05 -7.36
CA ARG A 32 13.81 -11.82 -8.38
C ARG A 32 12.40 -11.26 -8.58
N THR A 33 11.71 -10.92 -7.50
CA THR A 33 10.34 -10.36 -7.58
C THR A 33 10.32 -9.03 -8.30
N ILE A 34 11.29 -8.15 -8.05
CA ILE A 34 11.42 -6.87 -8.75
C ILE A 34 11.70 -7.12 -10.24
N ALA A 35 12.64 -8.00 -10.58
CA ALA A 35 12.95 -8.35 -11.96
C ALA A 35 11.73 -8.92 -12.73
N ASP A 36 10.88 -9.69 -12.05
CA ASP A 36 9.65 -10.25 -12.63
C ASP A 36 8.54 -9.21 -12.83
N LEU A 37 8.48 -8.16 -11.97
CA LEU A 37 7.40 -7.17 -11.98
C LEU A 37 7.76 -5.89 -12.72
N GLN A 38 9.05 -5.57 -12.84
CA GLN A 38 9.50 -4.37 -13.56
C GLN A 38 9.02 -4.31 -15.02
N PRO A 39 8.99 -5.44 -15.81
CA PRO A 39 8.45 -5.42 -17.18
C PRO A 39 6.96 -5.06 -17.27
N LEU A 40 6.23 -5.09 -16.16
CA LEU A 40 4.83 -4.64 -16.12
C LEU A 40 4.69 -3.11 -16.09
N ASN A 41 5.80 -2.37 -16.13
CA ASN A 41 5.85 -0.91 -16.12
C ASN A 41 5.03 -0.28 -14.98
N PRO A 42 5.29 -0.63 -13.70
CA PRO A 42 4.54 -0.01 -12.62
C PRO A 42 4.77 1.50 -12.57
N SER A 43 3.72 2.25 -12.30
CA SER A 43 3.79 3.70 -12.14
C SER A 43 4.70 4.10 -10.98
N PHE A 44 4.66 3.33 -9.91
CA PHE A 44 5.55 3.45 -8.76
C PHE A 44 5.60 2.14 -7.95
N VAL A 45 6.52 2.08 -7.02
CA VAL A 45 6.61 0.98 -6.04
C VAL A 45 6.73 1.54 -4.63
N SER A 46 6.17 0.85 -3.64
CA SER A 46 6.33 1.23 -2.23
C SER A 46 7.13 0.18 -1.45
N VAL A 47 7.79 0.63 -0.38
CA VAL A 47 8.54 -0.25 0.51
C VAL A 47 8.06 -0.04 1.93
N THR A 48 7.58 -1.11 2.56
CA THR A 48 6.99 -1.07 3.89
C THR A 48 8.00 -0.70 4.98
N TYR A 49 7.47 -0.20 6.09
CA TYR A 49 8.23 0.16 7.28
C TYR A 49 7.49 -0.32 8.52
N ARG A 50 8.13 -1.15 9.32
CA ARG A 50 7.51 -1.73 10.53
C ARG A 50 7.84 -0.99 11.82
N GLY A 51 8.59 0.11 11.73
CA GLY A 51 9.10 0.84 12.88
C GLY A 51 10.41 0.25 13.41
N GLY A 52 11.10 1.06 14.24
CA GLY A 52 12.38 0.71 14.84
C GLY A 52 13.59 0.87 13.91
N ARG A 53 14.78 1.00 14.53
CA ARG A 53 16.02 1.35 13.83
C ARG A 53 16.41 0.37 12.72
N ILE A 54 16.32 -0.93 12.99
CA ILE A 54 16.70 -1.98 12.02
C ILE A 54 15.78 -1.94 10.79
N SER A 55 14.49 -1.74 11.00
CA SER A 55 13.51 -1.62 9.89
C SER A 55 13.78 -0.37 9.06
N ARG A 56 14.15 0.75 9.71
CA ARG A 56 14.54 1.99 9.03
C ARG A 56 15.70 1.76 8.06
N GLU A 57 16.79 1.19 8.56
CA GLU A 57 18.00 0.97 7.75
C GLU A 57 17.70 0.07 6.54
N ARG A 58 16.88 -0.96 6.73
CA ARG A 58 16.47 -1.87 5.65
C ARG A 58 15.60 -1.17 4.61
N THR A 59 14.57 -0.46 5.03
CA THR A 59 13.68 0.29 4.11
C THR A 59 14.48 1.34 3.35
N THR A 60 15.30 2.14 4.05
CA THR A 60 16.15 3.16 3.42
C THR A 60 17.07 2.55 2.38
N ARG A 61 17.75 1.43 2.69
CA ARG A 61 18.61 0.74 1.74
C ARG A 61 17.85 0.34 0.48
N VAL A 62 16.71 -0.34 0.63
CA VAL A 62 15.94 -0.82 -0.51
C VAL A 62 15.45 0.33 -1.40
N VAL A 63 14.88 1.39 -0.82
CA VAL A 63 14.36 2.51 -1.65
C VAL A 63 15.48 3.28 -2.36
N VAL A 64 16.65 3.43 -1.72
CA VAL A 64 17.82 4.09 -2.32
C VAL A 64 18.44 3.20 -3.40
N ASP A 65 18.52 1.89 -3.19
CA ASP A 65 19.01 0.95 -4.19
C ASP A 65 18.08 0.92 -5.42
N LEU A 66 16.76 0.85 -5.21
CA LEU A 66 15.78 0.94 -6.31
C LEU A 66 15.95 2.22 -7.11
N LEU A 67 16.07 3.36 -6.42
CA LEU A 67 16.25 4.65 -7.08
C LEU A 67 17.52 4.72 -7.93
N LYS A 68 18.61 4.07 -7.51
CA LYS A 68 19.91 4.13 -8.17
C LYS A 68 20.10 3.08 -9.27
N THR A 69 19.43 1.94 -9.16
CA THR A 69 19.71 0.76 -9.99
C THR A 69 18.57 0.40 -10.95
N THR A 70 17.43 1.07 -10.85
CA THR A 70 16.25 0.82 -11.69
C THR A 70 15.61 2.13 -12.14
N ASP A 71 14.71 2.06 -13.12
CA ASP A 71 13.85 3.19 -13.54
C ASP A 71 12.57 3.31 -12.72
N LEU A 72 12.43 2.50 -11.67
CA LEU A 72 11.25 2.51 -10.80
C LEU A 72 11.18 3.80 -9.97
N THR A 73 9.97 4.21 -9.66
CA THR A 73 9.68 5.34 -8.76
C THR A 73 9.40 4.82 -7.35
N PRO A 74 10.38 4.79 -6.43
CA PRO A 74 10.18 4.27 -5.09
C PRO A 74 9.50 5.28 -4.16
N MET A 75 8.66 4.75 -3.26
CA MET A 75 8.00 5.46 -2.17
C MET A 75 8.25 4.72 -0.85
N PRO A 76 9.09 5.25 0.06
CA PRO A 76 9.21 4.68 1.40
C PRO A 76 7.94 4.89 2.21
N HIS A 77 7.58 3.89 3.03
CA HIS A 77 6.68 4.11 4.16
C HIS A 77 7.48 4.69 5.34
N LEU A 78 6.84 5.51 6.15
CA LEU A 78 7.38 6.00 7.41
C LEU A 78 6.26 6.07 8.44
N THR A 79 6.54 5.61 9.68
CA THR A 79 5.56 5.60 10.77
C THR A 79 5.93 6.59 11.88
N CYS A 80 4.93 7.18 12.52
CA CYS A 80 5.12 8.13 13.62
C CYS A 80 5.71 7.46 14.87
N VAL A 81 5.15 6.29 15.23
CA VAL A 81 5.28 5.71 16.59
C VAL A 81 6.67 5.20 16.95
N ALA A 82 7.55 5.02 15.99
CA ALA A 82 8.83 4.34 16.19
C ALA A 82 10.01 5.28 16.47
N HIS A 83 9.80 6.60 16.41
CA HIS A 83 10.89 7.57 16.47
C HIS A 83 10.46 8.87 17.15
N PRO A 84 11.38 9.53 17.87
CA PRO A 84 11.18 10.91 18.29
C PRO A 84 11.15 11.84 17.08
N ARG A 85 10.52 12.98 17.21
CA ARG A 85 10.31 13.94 16.12
C ARG A 85 11.59 14.37 15.40
N PHE A 86 12.68 14.56 16.14
CA PHE A 86 13.95 14.97 15.54
C PHE A 86 14.49 13.88 14.61
N GLU A 87 14.39 12.61 15.01
CA GLU A 87 14.87 11.47 14.22
C GLU A 87 14.01 11.27 12.96
N LEU A 88 12.67 11.49 13.06
CA LEU A 88 11.81 11.54 11.87
C LEU A 88 12.27 12.65 10.90
N GLY A 89 12.67 13.80 11.42
CA GLY A 89 13.25 14.87 10.62
C GLY A 89 14.53 14.47 9.91
N GLU A 90 15.44 13.76 10.58
CA GLU A 90 16.68 13.23 9.99
C GLU A 90 16.39 12.18 8.92
N ILE A 91 15.45 11.27 9.15
CA ILE A 91 15.04 10.23 8.19
C ILE A 91 14.49 10.90 6.91
N ILE A 92 13.56 11.83 7.06
CA ILE A 92 12.93 12.55 5.94
C ILE A 92 14.00 13.37 5.19
N GLY A 93 14.88 14.06 5.91
CA GLY A 93 16.01 14.80 5.32
C GLY A 93 16.95 13.87 4.54
N GLY A 94 17.24 12.69 5.07
CA GLY A 94 18.02 11.65 4.39
C GLY A 94 17.35 11.14 3.11
N PHE A 95 16.05 10.92 3.12
CA PHE A 95 15.29 10.56 1.92
C PHE A 95 15.37 11.63 0.85
N ARG A 96 15.18 12.91 1.23
CA ARG A 96 15.30 14.03 0.30
C ARG A 96 16.72 14.17 -0.28
N ALA A 97 17.74 14.06 0.57
CA ALA A 97 19.13 14.09 0.16
C ALA A 97 19.49 12.94 -0.82
N ALA A 98 18.85 11.80 -0.68
CA ALA A 98 18.98 10.68 -1.62
C ALA A 98 18.23 10.90 -2.96
N GLY A 99 17.37 11.93 -3.07
CA GLY A 99 16.59 12.23 -4.27
C GLY A 99 15.19 11.61 -4.29
N LEU A 100 14.69 11.11 -3.15
CA LEU A 100 13.33 10.61 -3.06
C LEU A 100 12.31 11.76 -3.05
N GLU A 101 11.25 11.62 -3.86
CA GLU A 101 10.21 12.65 -4.06
C GLU A 101 8.88 12.26 -3.41
N ASN A 102 8.68 10.98 -3.08
CA ASN A 102 7.42 10.41 -2.61
C ASN A 102 7.57 9.84 -1.20
N LEU A 103 6.52 9.95 -0.39
CA LEU A 103 6.47 9.42 0.99
C LEU A 103 5.07 8.88 1.27
N LEU A 104 4.96 7.70 1.91
CA LEU A 104 3.72 7.25 2.54
C LEU A 104 3.81 7.47 4.04
N ALA A 105 3.05 8.44 4.54
CA ALA A 105 3.01 8.80 5.95
C ALA A 105 1.95 7.98 6.70
N LEU A 106 2.38 7.25 7.72
CA LEU A 106 1.56 6.32 8.49
C LEU A 106 1.61 6.65 10.00
N GLY A 107 0.53 6.34 10.72
CA GLY A 107 0.53 6.39 12.19
C GLY A 107 1.44 5.33 12.78
N GLY A 108 1.38 4.13 12.22
CA GLY A 108 2.05 2.93 12.71
C GLY A 108 1.21 2.13 13.71
N ASP A 109 1.56 0.87 13.87
CA ASP A 109 0.94 -0.01 14.85
C ASP A 109 1.51 0.25 16.25
N PRO A 110 0.76 -0.04 17.32
CA PRO A 110 1.27 0.07 18.66
C PRO A 110 2.54 -0.75 18.84
N LEU A 111 3.58 -0.10 19.38
CA LEU A 111 4.82 -0.75 19.77
C LEU A 111 4.82 -0.96 21.29
N PRO A 112 5.68 -1.87 21.83
CA PRO A 112 5.97 -1.92 23.26
C PRO A 112 6.28 -0.51 23.80
N GLU A 113 5.86 -0.21 25.02
CA GLU A 113 5.95 1.16 25.57
C GLU A 113 7.39 1.71 25.57
N GLU A 114 8.35 0.83 25.73
CA GLU A 114 9.80 1.13 25.70
C GLU A 114 10.31 1.55 24.30
N GLU A 115 9.60 1.16 23.23
CA GLU A 115 9.95 1.45 21.85
C GLU A 115 9.03 2.49 21.20
N SER A 116 8.05 3.02 21.95
CA SER A 116 7.04 3.94 21.44
C SER A 116 7.36 5.39 21.81
N TYR A 117 7.40 6.24 20.79
CA TYR A 117 7.49 7.69 20.96
C TYR A 117 6.11 8.31 20.70
N LYS A 118 5.71 9.26 21.54
CA LYS A 118 4.38 9.91 21.49
C LYS A 118 4.44 11.36 21.00
N GLU A 119 5.56 11.79 20.46
CA GLU A 119 5.75 13.17 20.01
C GLU A 119 4.95 13.49 18.73
N LEU A 120 4.80 12.50 17.83
CA LEU A 120 3.85 12.50 16.73
C LEU A 120 2.88 11.33 16.92
N ALA A 121 1.61 11.63 17.18
CA ALA A 121 0.59 10.62 17.45
C ALA A 121 -0.13 10.16 16.16
N TYR A 122 -0.17 11.02 15.15
CA TYR A 122 -0.99 10.82 13.95
C TYR A 122 -0.21 11.02 12.65
N ALA A 123 -0.57 10.27 11.63
CA ALA A 123 0.01 10.40 10.29
C ALA A 123 -0.12 11.84 9.71
N SER A 124 -1.17 12.59 10.09
CA SER A 124 -1.33 14.00 9.69
C SER A 124 -0.16 14.88 10.14
N GLU A 125 0.37 14.66 11.35
CA GLU A 125 1.52 15.40 11.86
C GLU A 125 2.81 15.04 11.12
N LEU A 126 2.93 13.77 10.69
CA LEU A 126 4.03 13.31 9.85
C LEU A 126 3.94 13.90 8.43
N VAL A 127 2.74 14.03 7.87
CA VAL A 127 2.51 14.74 6.59
C VAL A 127 2.98 16.18 6.70
N GLU A 128 2.61 16.90 7.75
CA GLU A 128 3.06 18.29 7.96
C GLU A 128 4.59 18.40 8.12
N LEU A 129 5.21 17.44 8.82
CA LEU A 129 6.67 17.41 8.95
C LEU A 129 7.32 17.16 7.59
N GLY A 130 6.81 16.19 6.80
CA GLY A 130 7.28 15.89 5.45
C GLY A 130 7.18 17.10 4.52
N ARG A 131 6.05 17.83 4.56
CA ARG A 131 5.88 19.09 3.80
C ARG A 131 6.92 20.13 4.15
N ARG A 132 7.16 20.38 5.44
CA ARG A 132 8.18 21.34 5.90
C ARG A 132 9.59 20.97 5.47
N LEU A 133 9.86 19.70 5.25
CA LEU A 133 11.15 19.17 4.80
C LEU A 133 11.22 18.93 3.29
N GLY A 134 10.23 19.43 2.51
CA GLY A 134 10.29 19.53 1.05
C GLY A 134 9.74 18.31 0.30
N PHE A 135 8.90 17.47 0.91
CA PHE A 135 8.13 16.49 0.17
C PHE A 135 6.84 17.10 -0.39
N ASP A 136 6.66 17.01 -1.71
CA ASP A 136 5.48 17.51 -2.43
C ASP A 136 4.56 16.40 -2.95
N SER A 137 4.90 15.13 -2.68
CA SER A 137 4.10 13.96 -3.03
C SER A 137 4.00 13.03 -1.82
N ILE A 138 2.97 13.22 -1.01
CA ILE A 138 2.76 12.48 0.24
C ILE A 138 1.42 11.75 0.21
N GLY A 139 1.48 10.41 0.30
CA GLY A 139 0.32 9.55 0.49
C GLY A 139 0.05 9.24 1.96
N VAL A 140 -1.18 8.79 2.23
CA VAL A 140 -1.62 8.30 3.55
C VAL A 140 -2.44 7.01 3.39
N ALA A 141 -2.59 6.24 4.47
CA ALA A 141 -3.47 5.07 4.46
C ALA A 141 -4.94 5.46 4.65
N ALA A 142 -5.84 4.72 3.98
CA ALA A 142 -7.27 4.75 4.17
C ALA A 142 -7.80 3.34 4.48
N HIS A 143 -8.92 3.24 5.19
CA HIS A 143 -9.52 1.96 5.59
C HIS A 143 -10.97 1.91 5.10
N PRO A 144 -11.31 1.11 4.07
CA PRO A 144 -12.67 1.03 3.54
C PRO A 144 -13.72 0.66 4.60
N ALA A 145 -13.43 -0.29 5.47
CA ALA A 145 -14.31 -0.68 6.56
C ALA A 145 -14.18 0.20 7.84
N GLY A 146 -13.30 1.21 7.84
CA GLY A 146 -12.92 2.00 9.00
C GLY A 146 -11.67 1.44 9.69
N HIS A 147 -10.90 2.31 10.33
CA HIS A 147 -9.70 1.90 11.04
C HIS A 147 -10.09 1.17 12.34
N PRO A 148 -9.49 0.00 12.68
CA PRO A 148 -9.87 -0.79 13.87
C PRO A 148 -9.80 -0.04 15.20
N ARG A 149 -8.97 1.00 15.29
CA ARG A 149 -8.83 1.86 16.49
C ARG A 149 -9.77 3.07 16.50
N SER A 150 -10.53 3.30 15.44
CA SER A 150 -11.53 4.37 15.42
C SER A 150 -12.77 3.94 16.22
N PRO A 151 -13.37 4.82 17.02
CA PRO A 151 -14.53 4.47 17.82
C PRO A 151 -15.76 4.09 16.97
N ASP A 152 -15.88 4.68 15.80
CA ASP A 152 -16.92 4.42 14.82
C ASP A 152 -16.50 4.87 13.41
N LEU A 153 -17.28 4.49 12.40
CA LEU A 153 -17.00 4.80 11.01
C LEU A 153 -17.07 6.31 10.70
N LYS A 154 -17.92 7.06 11.38
CA LYS A 154 -18.04 8.51 11.19
C LYS A 154 -16.76 9.21 11.62
N SER A 155 -16.29 8.92 12.82
CA SER A 155 -15.02 9.45 13.35
C SER A 155 -13.84 9.08 12.44
N ASP A 156 -13.80 7.83 11.94
CA ASP A 156 -12.77 7.41 10.98
C ASP A 156 -12.78 8.28 9.73
N ARG A 157 -13.94 8.54 9.14
CA ARG A 157 -14.08 9.37 7.94
C ARG A 157 -13.70 10.82 8.18
N GLU A 158 -14.05 11.39 9.32
CA GLU A 158 -13.66 12.75 9.70
C GLU A 158 -12.14 12.86 9.86
N HIS A 159 -11.49 11.88 10.51
CA HIS A 159 -10.04 11.83 10.63
C HIS A 159 -9.34 11.59 9.29
N LEU A 160 -9.89 10.72 8.43
CA LEU A 160 -9.36 10.51 7.09
C LEU A 160 -9.48 11.78 6.24
N ALA A 161 -10.63 12.47 6.29
CA ALA A 161 -10.83 13.72 5.57
C ALA A 161 -9.85 14.81 6.04
N PHE A 162 -9.63 14.93 7.36
CA PHE A 162 -8.62 15.84 7.90
C PHE A 162 -7.22 15.51 7.38
N LYS A 163 -6.83 14.25 7.43
CA LYS A 163 -5.54 13.76 6.95
C LYS A 163 -5.35 14.01 5.45
N MET A 164 -6.39 13.74 4.64
CA MET A 164 -6.34 13.95 3.20
C MET A 164 -6.35 15.43 2.77
N LYS A 165 -6.81 16.35 3.60
CA LYS A 165 -6.62 17.79 3.33
C LYS A 165 -5.14 18.17 3.25
N LEU A 166 -4.30 17.52 4.04
CA LEU A 166 -2.86 17.74 4.13
C LEU A 166 -2.06 16.90 3.12
N ALA A 167 -2.46 15.66 2.89
CA ALA A 167 -1.83 14.72 1.96
C ALA A 167 -2.32 14.93 0.51
N ASP A 168 -1.68 14.27 -0.47
CA ASP A 168 -1.99 14.40 -1.90
C ASP A 168 -2.88 13.27 -2.41
N PHE A 169 -2.72 12.08 -1.85
CA PHE A 169 -3.48 10.88 -2.20
C PHE A 169 -3.60 9.95 -1.00
N ALA A 170 -4.45 8.93 -1.13
CA ALA A 170 -4.47 7.83 -0.18
C ALA A 170 -4.33 6.48 -0.88
N ILE A 171 -3.86 5.48 -0.14
CA ILE A 171 -3.90 4.07 -0.54
C ILE A 171 -4.76 3.33 0.47
N THR A 172 -5.74 2.55 0.01
CA THR A 172 -6.59 1.82 0.94
C THR A 172 -5.88 0.60 1.51
N GLN A 173 -6.24 0.18 2.74
CA GLN A 173 -6.06 -1.21 3.14
C GLN A 173 -6.80 -2.09 2.13
N PHE A 174 -6.36 -3.37 1.96
CA PHE A 174 -7.07 -4.28 1.07
C PHE A 174 -8.49 -4.54 1.58
N PHE A 175 -9.37 -4.86 0.67
CA PHE A 175 -10.79 -5.12 0.88
C PHE A 175 -11.25 -6.14 -0.18
N PHE A 176 -12.52 -6.55 -0.15
CA PHE A 176 -12.96 -7.69 -0.95
C PHE A 176 -14.10 -7.39 -1.91
N LYS A 177 -14.77 -6.25 -1.79
CA LYS A 177 -15.94 -5.89 -2.61
C LYS A 177 -15.84 -4.45 -3.09
N VAL A 178 -16.16 -4.21 -4.36
CA VAL A 178 -16.07 -2.87 -4.96
C VAL A 178 -16.93 -1.83 -4.21
N GLU A 179 -18.06 -2.25 -3.64
CA GLU A 179 -18.95 -1.38 -2.87
C GLU A 179 -18.29 -0.81 -1.62
N GLU A 180 -17.27 -1.46 -1.07
CA GLU A 180 -16.51 -0.95 0.07
C GLU A 180 -15.68 0.27 -0.34
N TYR A 181 -15.07 0.21 -1.52
CA TYR A 181 -14.33 1.32 -2.11
C TYR A 181 -15.27 2.47 -2.51
N GLU A 182 -16.35 2.17 -3.21
CA GLU A 182 -17.32 3.18 -3.67
C GLU A 182 -17.91 3.95 -2.49
N ARG A 183 -18.32 3.24 -1.44
CA ARG A 183 -18.81 3.86 -0.20
C ARG A 183 -17.75 4.76 0.44
N LEU A 184 -16.49 4.34 0.51
CA LEU A 184 -15.40 5.18 1.02
C LEU A 184 -15.24 6.43 0.17
N ARG A 185 -15.17 6.30 -1.16
CA ARG A 185 -15.05 7.42 -2.11
C ARG A 185 -16.17 8.43 -1.93
N ASP A 186 -17.41 7.95 -1.89
CA ASP A 186 -18.61 8.81 -1.80
C ASP A 186 -18.70 9.51 -0.44
N GLN A 187 -18.33 8.82 0.65
CA GLN A 187 -18.23 9.42 1.98
C GLN A 187 -17.15 10.49 2.05
N MET A 188 -16.00 10.27 1.39
CA MET A 188 -14.95 11.30 1.32
C MET A 188 -15.39 12.49 0.47
N ALA A 189 -16.04 12.25 -0.66
CA ALA A 189 -16.60 13.32 -1.50
C ALA A 189 -17.63 14.17 -0.73
N ALA A 190 -18.49 13.55 0.08
CA ALA A 190 -19.45 14.26 0.94
C ALA A 190 -18.75 15.14 2.01
N LEU A 191 -17.52 14.80 2.40
CA LEU A 191 -16.68 15.61 3.30
C LEU A 191 -15.77 16.62 2.56
N GLY A 192 -15.99 16.80 1.24
CA GLY A 192 -15.25 17.74 0.41
C GLY A 192 -13.87 17.27 -0.01
N ILE A 193 -13.59 15.97 0.06
CA ILE A 193 -12.32 15.36 -0.37
C ILE A 193 -12.50 14.73 -1.74
N THR A 194 -11.81 15.30 -2.74
CA THR A 194 -11.79 14.82 -4.14
C THR A 194 -10.42 14.31 -4.57
N LYS A 195 -9.46 14.25 -3.65
CA LYS A 195 -8.11 13.75 -3.92
C LYS A 195 -8.12 12.24 -4.20
N PRO A 196 -7.18 11.73 -5.03
CA PRO A 196 -7.15 10.33 -5.41
C PRO A 196 -7.05 9.38 -4.23
N ILE A 197 -7.83 8.29 -4.27
CA ILE A 197 -7.76 7.16 -3.34
C ILE A 197 -7.49 5.91 -4.17
N LEU A 198 -6.28 5.36 -4.09
CA LEU A 198 -5.89 4.14 -4.79
C LEU A 198 -6.43 2.92 -4.05
N ALA A 199 -6.88 1.94 -4.80
CA ALA A 199 -7.38 0.68 -4.24
C ALA A 199 -6.24 -0.29 -3.92
N GLY A 200 -6.11 -0.68 -2.66
CA GLY A 200 -5.18 -1.71 -2.21
C GLY A 200 -5.71 -3.11 -2.53
N ILE A 201 -4.93 -3.90 -3.26
CA ILE A 201 -5.29 -5.23 -3.74
C ILE A 201 -4.42 -6.28 -3.08
N MET A 202 -5.06 -7.26 -2.44
CA MET A 202 -4.38 -8.45 -1.90
C MET A 202 -4.55 -9.62 -2.86
N PRO A 203 -3.50 -10.06 -3.56
CA PRO A 203 -3.56 -11.29 -4.34
C PRO A 203 -3.82 -12.51 -3.43
N ILE A 204 -4.91 -13.23 -3.67
CA ILE A 204 -5.33 -14.35 -2.81
C ILE A 204 -4.69 -15.62 -3.33
N THR A 205 -3.70 -16.15 -2.62
CA THR A 205 -2.98 -17.37 -2.99
C THR A 205 -3.33 -18.58 -2.14
N SER A 206 -3.89 -18.36 -0.95
CA SER A 206 -4.43 -19.39 -0.07
C SER A 206 -5.43 -18.78 0.90
N LEU A 207 -6.42 -19.57 1.31
CA LEU A 207 -7.44 -19.12 2.26
C LEU A 207 -6.83 -18.78 3.62
N VAL A 208 -5.95 -19.64 4.14
CA VAL A 208 -5.29 -19.44 5.44
C VAL A 208 -4.50 -18.13 5.45
N SER A 209 -3.77 -17.84 4.37
CA SER A 209 -2.97 -16.60 4.28
C SER A 209 -3.86 -15.36 4.27
N VAL A 210 -4.90 -15.32 3.43
CA VAL A 210 -5.78 -14.14 3.33
C VAL A 210 -6.59 -13.93 4.61
N GLN A 211 -7.09 -14.98 5.24
CA GLN A 211 -7.80 -14.90 6.53
C GLN A 211 -6.89 -14.34 7.64
N ARG A 212 -5.63 -14.82 7.70
CA ARG A 212 -4.63 -14.28 8.64
C ARG A 212 -4.36 -12.81 8.41
N MET A 213 -4.17 -12.40 7.15
CA MET A 213 -3.92 -10.99 6.82
C MET A 213 -5.13 -10.11 7.13
N ALA A 214 -6.34 -10.59 6.84
CA ALA A 214 -7.58 -9.89 7.16
C ALA A 214 -7.73 -9.69 8.68
N GLN A 215 -7.50 -10.74 9.47
CA GLN A 215 -7.54 -10.69 10.94
C GLN A 215 -6.50 -9.68 11.50
N LEU A 216 -5.27 -9.69 10.99
CA LEU A 216 -4.22 -8.73 11.39
C LEU A 216 -4.60 -7.28 11.05
N SER A 217 -5.40 -7.09 10.01
CA SER A 217 -5.89 -5.76 9.58
C SER A 217 -7.21 -5.36 10.24
N GLY A 218 -7.75 -6.20 11.15
CA GLY A 218 -9.02 -5.96 11.83
C GLY A 218 -10.27 -6.24 11.00
N TYR A 219 -10.14 -7.05 9.93
CA TYR A 219 -11.23 -7.41 9.03
C TYR A 219 -11.50 -8.92 9.03
N ALA A 220 -12.62 -9.31 8.40
CA ALA A 220 -12.90 -10.70 8.05
C ALA A 220 -13.02 -10.85 6.54
N VAL A 221 -12.59 -11.99 6.01
CA VAL A 221 -12.89 -12.35 4.63
C VAL A 221 -14.40 -12.65 4.53
N PRO A 222 -15.14 -12.06 3.59
CA PRO A 222 -16.57 -12.32 3.43
C PRO A 222 -16.86 -13.81 3.19
N ASP A 223 -17.94 -14.35 3.80
CA ASP A 223 -18.29 -15.76 3.74
C ASP A 223 -18.53 -16.29 2.33
N ASP A 224 -19.06 -15.46 1.43
CA ASP A 224 -19.23 -15.80 0.02
C ASP A 224 -17.90 -16.05 -0.69
N ILE A 225 -16.89 -15.24 -0.39
CA ILE A 225 -15.53 -15.40 -0.91
C ILE A 225 -14.87 -16.64 -0.29
N VAL A 226 -15.02 -16.83 1.02
CA VAL A 226 -14.51 -18.05 1.70
C VAL A 226 -15.06 -19.29 1.01
N ARG A 227 -16.40 -19.41 0.89
CA ARG A 227 -17.05 -20.56 0.24
C ARG A 227 -16.58 -20.75 -1.22
N ARG A 228 -16.39 -19.67 -1.94
CA ARG A 228 -15.94 -19.72 -3.34
C ARG A 228 -14.52 -20.29 -3.45
N ILE A 229 -13.62 -19.93 -2.54
CA ILE A 229 -12.26 -20.45 -2.49
C ILE A 229 -12.25 -21.91 -2.01
N GLU A 230 -13.01 -22.24 -0.94
CA GLU A 230 -13.13 -23.59 -0.38
C GLU A 230 -13.73 -24.61 -1.36
N ALA A 231 -14.50 -24.17 -2.34
CA ALA A 231 -15.00 -25.04 -3.40
C ALA A 231 -13.86 -25.66 -4.26
N GLY A 232 -12.61 -25.25 -4.08
CA GLY A 232 -11.41 -25.90 -4.62
C GLY A 232 -11.03 -27.20 -3.87
N GLY A 233 -11.70 -27.53 -2.76
CA GLY A 233 -11.42 -28.71 -1.95
C GLY A 233 -10.00 -28.69 -1.37
N ASP A 234 -9.31 -29.83 -1.42
CA ASP A 234 -7.92 -29.96 -0.92
C ASP A 234 -6.85 -29.64 -1.98
N ASP A 235 -7.26 -29.30 -3.20
CA ASP A 235 -6.33 -28.97 -4.27
C ASP A 235 -5.83 -27.52 -4.11
N ARG A 236 -4.56 -27.40 -3.70
CA ARG A 236 -3.90 -26.11 -3.53
C ARG A 236 -3.83 -25.28 -4.81
N ALA A 237 -3.72 -25.93 -5.97
CA ALA A 237 -3.65 -25.23 -7.26
C ALA A 237 -5.02 -24.64 -7.60
N GLU A 238 -6.11 -25.40 -7.39
CA GLU A 238 -7.47 -24.93 -7.60
C GLU A 238 -7.87 -23.83 -6.60
N ILE A 239 -7.53 -23.97 -5.32
CA ILE A 239 -7.71 -22.93 -4.29
C ILE A 239 -7.03 -21.63 -4.72
N ARG A 240 -5.77 -21.72 -5.15
CA ARG A 240 -5.00 -20.56 -5.62
C ARG A 240 -5.63 -19.93 -6.87
N LYS A 241 -6.05 -20.74 -7.84
CA LYS A 241 -6.71 -20.27 -9.06
C LYS A 241 -7.97 -19.48 -8.73
N ARG A 242 -8.85 -20.02 -7.88
CA ARG A 242 -10.07 -19.34 -7.41
C ARG A 242 -9.78 -18.03 -6.69
N GLY A 243 -8.74 -18.00 -5.86
CA GLY A 243 -8.30 -16.77 -5.20
C GLY A 243 -7.83 -15.70 -6.19
N ILE A 244 -7.11 -16.08 -7.25
CA ILE A 244 -6.69 -15.18 -8.31
C ILE A 244 -7.90 -14.68 -9.13
N GLU A 245 -8.87 -15.54 -9.41
CA GLU A 245 -10.12 -15.15 -10.07
C GLU A 245 -10.88 -14.10 -9.26
N VAL A 246 -11.07 -14.32 -7.95
CA VAL A 246 -11.71 -13.35 -7.04
C VAL A 246 -10.98 -12.01 -7.06
N ALA A 247 -9.66 -12.01 -6.93
CA ALA A 247 -8.87 -10.76 -6.95
C ALA A 247 -8.92 -10.08 -8.33
N THR A 248 -8.95 -10.84 -9.42
CA THR A 248 -9.06 -10.30 -10.79
C THR A 248 -10.43 -9.65 -11.02
N GLU A 249 -11.50 -10.27 -10.58
CA GLU A 249 -12.85 -9.71 -10.67
C GLU A 249 -12.96 -8.39 -9.90
N LEU A 250 -12.49 -8.37 -8.64
CA LEU A 250 -12.44 -7.13 -7.87
C LEU A 250 -11.67 -6.03 -8.60
N CYS A 251 -10.50 -6.35 -9.18
CA CYS A 251 -9.73 -5.38 -9.96
C CYS A 251 -10.52 -4.85 -11.17
N ARG A 252 -11.23 -5.72 -11.89
CA ARG A 252 -12.05 -5.33 -13.05
C ARG A 252 -13.18 -4.40 -12.62
N ASP A 253 -13.92 -4.76 -11.58
CA ASP A 253 -15.02 -3.96 -11.04
C ASP A 253 -14.51 -2.57 -10.58
N LEU A 254 -13.35 -2.50 -9.95
CA LEU A 254 -12.71 -1.24 -9.55
C LEU A 254 -12.30 -0.38 -10.76
N LEU A 255 -11.73 -0.99 -11.80
CA LEU A 255 -11.37 -0.28 -13.03
C LEU A 255 -12.63 0.27 -13.72
N ASP A 256 -13.70 -0.51 -13.79
CA ASP A 256 -15.00 -0.10 -14.33
C ASP A 256 -15.65 1.02 -13.48
N ALA A 257 -15.45 1.01 -12.17
CA ALA A 257 -15.85 2.09 -11.25
C ALA A 257 -14.97 3.35 -11.35
N GLY A 258 -13.94 3.35 -12.20
CA GLY A 258 -13.08 4.50 -12.45
C GLY A 258 -12.08 4.79 -11.33
N VAL A 259 -11.57 3.75 -10.64
CA VAL A 259 -10.53 3.93 -9.62
C VAL A 259 -9.29 4.61 -10.20
N PRO A 260 -8.65 5.58 -9.49
CA PRO A 260 -7.46 6.28 -10.00
C PRO A 260 -6.22 5.39 -10.07
N GLY A 261 -6.24 4.22 -9.46
CA GLY A 261 -5.15 3.25 -9.53
C GLY A 261 -5.36 2.03 -8.65
N LEU A 262 -4.61 0.96 -8.97
CA LEU A 262 -4.54 -0.28 -8.21
C LEU A 262 -3.15 -0.41 -7.57
N HIS A 263 -3.12 -0.71 -6.28
CA HIS A 263 -1.89 -0.91 -5.51
C HIS A 263 -1.83 -2.33 -4.97
N PHE A 264 -0.91 -3.14 -5.48
CA PHE A 264 -0.84 -4.57 -5.17
C PHE A 264 0.10 -4.85 -4.01
N TYR A 265 -0.42 -5.47 -2.96
CA TYR A 265 0.34 -6.02 -1.82
C TYR A 265 0.98 -7.34 -2.23
N THR A 266 2.18 -7.29 -2.80
CA THR A 266 2.83 -8.46 -3.41
C THR A 266 3.34 -9.48 -2.42
N LEU A 267 3.57 -9.09 -1.16
CA LEU A 267 4.24 -9.90 -0.14
C LEU A 267 5.59 -10.48 -0.61
N ASN A 268 6.27 -9.76 -1.51
CA ASN A 268 7.50 -10.17 -2.21
C ASN A 268 7.34 -11.43 -3.10
N PHE A 269 6.13 -11.66 -3.65
CA PHE A 269 5.87 -12.73 -4.63
C PHE A 269 5.24 -12.16 -5.89
N SER A 270 5.89 -12.39 -7.05
CA SER A 270 5.48 -11.82 -8.33
C SER A 270 4.33 -12.57 -9.01
N LYS A 271 4.28 -13.91 -8.83
CA LYS A 271 3.47 -14.80 -9.67
C LYS A 271 1.98 -14.45 -9.66
N ALA A 272 1.38 -14.20 -8.51
CA ALA A 272 -0.05 -13.90 -8.40
C ALA A 272 -0.40 -12.55 -9.04
N THR A 273 0.41 -11.53 -8.80
CA THR A 273 0.22 -10.20 -9.39
C THR A 273 0.35 -10.25 -10.91
N ARG A 274 1.33 -10.96 -11.46
CA ARG A 274 1.50 -11.16 -12.91
C ARG A 274 0.30 -11.85 -13.55
N GLU A 275 -0.27 -12.87 -12.89
CA GLU A 275 -1.47 -13.55 -13.38
C GLU A 275 -2.69 -12.63 -13.40
N ILE A 276 -2.88 -11.82 -12.35
CA ILE A 276 -3.97 -10.82 -12.32
C ILE A 276 -3.78 -9.81 -13.46
N TYR A 277 -2.57 -9.30 -13.68
CA TYR A 277 -2.27 -8.38 -14.79
C TYR A 277 -2.60 -9.00 -16.16
N ALA A 278 -2.20 -10.25 -16.38
CA ALA A 278 -2.51 -10.97 -17.62
C ALA A 278 -4.02 -11.14 -17.81
N ASN A 279 -4.74 -11.50 -16.75
CA ASN A 279 -6.21 -11.68 -16.79
C ASN A 279 -6.97 -10.37 -17.03
N LEU A 280 -6.37 -9.23 -16.70
CA LEU A 280 -6.91 -7.89 -16.94
C LEU A 280 -6.52 -7.33 -18.31
N GLY A 281 -5.64 -8.00 -19.05
CA GLY A 281 -5.12 -7.49 -20.33
C GLY A 281 -4.17 -6.30 -20.17
N LEU A 282 -3.61 -6.09 -18.98
CA LEU A 282 -2.68 -5.00 -18.68
C LEU A 282 -1.23 -5.31 -19.10
N VAL A 283 -0.93 -6.55 -19.43
CA VAL A 283 0.36 -6.93 -20.02
C VAL A 283 0.26 -6.55 -21.48
N GLY A 284 1.05 -5.56 -21.92
CA GLY A 284 1.20 -5.28 -23.34
C GLY A 284 1.59 -6.57 -24.04
N SER A 285 1.01 -6.83 -25.22
CA SER A 285 1.50 -7.83 -26.15
C SER A 285 2.96 -7.50 -26.43
N GLY A 286 3.85 -8.05 -25.59
CA GLY A 286 5.28 -8.02 -25.87
C GLY A 286 5.50 -8.89 -27.10
N ASP A 287 5.87 -8.27 -28.17
CA ASP A 287 6.51 -8.89 -29.30
C ASP A 287 7.87 -9.48 -28.90
#